data_369b14fc28ac7dedef64e5daf6325758
#
_entry.id   369b14fc28ac7dedef64e5daf6325758
#
_cell.length_a   1.000
_cell.length_b   1.000
_cell.length_c   1.000
_cell.angle_alpha   90.00
_cell.angle_beta   90.00
_cell.angle_gamma   90.00
#
_symmetry.space_group_name_H-M   'P 1'
#
loop_
_entity.id
_entity.type
_entity.pdbx_description
1 polymer ?
#
loop_
_entity_poly.entity_id
_entity_poly.type
_entity_poly.pdbx_seq_one_letter_code
_entity_poly.pdbx_strand_id
1 'polypeptide(L)'
;MGMALAAMDLEANPLGMPLGCQTYPLRESIGKDFPATLRQIAAGGYQMIEMCSPRGYVKSGFGSLVNMKAAEIRRAIHDAGLGCESCHVQFRELKESMDQTLTYAHELGLKQMIVPTFSLKPDATMADWMQAADELNKLGEQVHKAGLQLGFHNHDHEFAKIDGVLIYDELMKRLDPKLIKMQFQVAVISLGYEAVTYLTNYPGRFISLHLVDWSTAEKKDVPIGAGSIDWKKLFTAAKTGGIKNYFVEMNWDLMQASVPYLRKLKV
;
A
#
# COMPACT_ATOMS: atom_id res chain seq x y z
N MET A 1 32.70 3.40 -5.76
CA MET A 1 32.75 3.37 -4.29
C MET A 1 31.32 3.17 -3.82
N GLY A 2 30.95 1.94 -3.46
CA GLY A 2 29.63 1.65 -2.89
C GLY A 2 29.59 2.16 -1.47
N MET A 3 28.78 3.19 -1.22
CA MET A 3 28.35 3.50 0.14
C MET A 3 27.49 2.33 0.61
N ALA A 4 27.99 1.58 1.58
CA ALA A 4 27.17 0.63 2.32
C ALA A 4 26.00 1.42 2.92
N LEU A 5 24.77 1.01 2.63
CA LEU A 5 23.60 1.39 3.44
C LEU A 5 24.03 1.12 4.89
N ALA A 6 24.08 2.15 5.71
CA ALA A 6 24.30 1.99 7.15
C ALA A 6 23.35 0.92 7.62
N ALA A 7 23.85 -0.05 8.38
CA ALA A 7 23.03 -1.13 8.94
C ALA A 7 21.88 -0.45 9.72
N MET A 8 20.71 -0.45 9.11
CA MET A 8 19.51 0.12 9.73
C MET A 8 19.16 -0.80 10.89
N ASP A 9 18.99 -0.23 12.08
CA ASP A 9 18.52 -0.97 13.24
C ASP A 9 17.03 -1.36 13.03
N LEU A 10 16.81 -2.41 12.23
CA LEU A 10 15.49 -2.93 11.91
C LEU A 10 14.89 -3.70 13.10
N GLU A 11 15.69 -4.09 14.08
CA GLU A 11 15.20 -4.80 15.27
C GLU A 11 14.25 -3.94 16.12
N ALA A 12 14.36 -2.61 15.96
CA ALA A 12 13.46 -1.67 16.63
C ALA A 12 12.09 -1.50 15.93
N ASN A 13 11.93 -1.98 14.72
CA ASN A 13 10.67 -1.85 13.96
C ASN A 13 9.76 -3.07 14.15
N PRO A 14 8.43 -2.93 14.01
CA PRO A 14 7.53 -4.08 14.03
C PRO A 14 7.95 -5.14 13.01
N LEU A 15 7.96 -6.40 13.44
CA LEU A 15 8.35 -7.56 12.64
C LEU A 15 9.81 -7.53 12.09
N GLY A 16 10.67 -6.63 12.56
CA GLY A 16 12.01 -6.44 12.00
C GLY A 16 12.01 -5.97 10.53
N MET A 17 10.93 -5.34 10.08
CA MET A 17 10.78 -4.83 8.71
C MET A 17 11.06 -3.32 8.65
N PRO A 18 11.54 -2.79 7.49
CA PRO A 18 11.66 -1.37 7.31
C PRO A 18 10.33 -0.64 7.52
N LEU A 19 10.36 0.48 8.24
CA LEU A 19 9.18 1.33 8.41
C LEU A 19 8.86 2.05 7.11
N GLY A 20 7.69 1.75 6.55
CA GLY A 20 7.24 2.30 5.28
C GLY A 20 6.15 3.35 5.42
N CYS A 21 6.04 4.23 4.43
CA CYS A 21 4.89 5.11 4.25
C CYS A 21 4.40 5.14 2.81
N GLN A 22 3.08 5.33 2.65
CA GLN A 22 2.49 5.60 1.35
C GLN A 22 2.72 7.06 0.96
N THR A 23 3.03 7.31 -0.31
CA THR A 23 3.35 8.67 -0.81
C THR A 23 2.12 9.49 -1.19
N TYR A 24 0.94 8.87 -1.32
CA TYR A 24 -0.28 9.57 -1.72
C TYR A 24 -0.69 10.74 -0.80
N PRO A 25 -0.59 10.64 0.54
CA PRO A 25 -0.85 11.77 1.42
C PRO A 25 0.08 12.97 1.19
N LEU A 26 1.28 12.73 0.65
CA LEU A 26 2.29 13.76 0.35
C LEU A 26 2.30 14.21 -1.12
N ARG A 27 1.30 13.83 -1.91
CA ARG A 27 1.23 14.04 -3.36
C ARG A 27 1.43 15.50 -3.80
N GLU A 28 0.93 16.46 -3.02
CA GLU A 28 1.10 17.89 -3.32
C GLU A 28 2.56 18.34 -3.17
N SER A 29 3.24 17.88 -2.11
CA SER A 29 4.65 18.14 -1.89
C SER A 29 5.52 17.46 -2.94
N ILE A 30 5.19 16.21 -3.31
CA ILE A 30 5.83 15.45 -4.40
C ILE A 30 5.69 16.22 -5.73
N GLY A 31 4.51 16.75 -6.01
CA GLY A 31 4.28 17.53 -7.22
C GLY A 31 5.09 18.81 -7.30
N LYS A 32 5.43 19.40 -6.18
CA LYS A 32 6.22 20.64 -6.06
C LYS A 32 7.73 20.36 -6.09
N ASP A 33 8.21 19.44 -5.25
CA ASP A 33 9.63 19.11 -5.12
C ASP A 33 9.78 17.65 -4.64
N PHE A 34 9.90 16.73 -5.59
CA PHE A 34 10.03 15.30 -5.29
C PHE A 34 11.27 14.98 -4.44
N PRO A 35 12.50 15.43 -4.81
CA PRO A 35 13.68 15.16 -4.00
C PRO A 35 13.61 15.72 -2.57
N ALA A 36 13.07 16.91 -2.39
CA ALA A 36 12.91 17.50 -1.05
C ALA A 36 11.91 16.70 -0.21
N THR A 37 10.79 16.26 -0.82
CA THR A 37 9.80 15.43 -0.14
C THR A 37 10.37 14.09 0.28
N LEU A 38 11.20 13.45 -0.55
CA LEU A 38 11.88 12.21 -0.19
C LEU A 38 12.82 12.40 1.01
N ARG A 39 13.61 13.48 1.02
CA ARG A 39 14.47 13.82 2.18
C ARG A 39 13.64 14.08 3.44
N GLN A 40 12.48 14.75 3.32
CA GLN A 40 11.55 14.96 4.43
C GLN A 40 11.05 13.63 5.00
N ILE A 41 10.66 12.68 4.14
CA ILE A 41 10.22 11.33 4.53
C ILE A 41 11.33 10.60 5.29
N ALA A 42 12.54 10.58 4.75
CA ALA A 42 13.71 9.94 5.38
C ALA A 42 14.05 10.58 6.74
N ALA A 43 14.07 11.92 6.82
CA ALA A 43 14.30 12.66 8.06
C ALA A 43 13.19 12.41 9.09
N GLY A 44 11.96 12.16 8.65
CA GLY A 44 10.83 11.74 9.48
C GLY A 44 10.97 10.34 10.07
N GLY A 45 11.99 9.57 9.63
CA GLY A 45 12.33 8.27 10.19
C GLY A 45 11.77 7.08 9.43
N TYR A 46 11.20 7.30 8.26
CA TYR A 46 10.81 6.23 7.35
C TYR A 46 12.00 5.70 6.56
N GLN A 47 11.94 4.44 6.16
CA GLN A 47 13.01 3.71 5.48
C GLN A 47 12.56 3.20 4.11
N MET A 48 11.26 3.04 3.94
CA MET A 48 10.63 2.59 2.69
C MET A 48 9.49 3.51 2.30
N ILE A 49 9.25 3.61 1.01
CA ILE A 49 8.04 4.24 0.48
C ILE A 49 7.28 3.27 -0.41
N GLU A 50 5.98 3.45 -0.46
CA GLU A 50 5.15 2.94 -1.53
C GLU A 50 4.78 4.11 -2.45
N MET A 51 5.17 4.01 -3.71
CA MET A 51 4.90 5.04 -4.70
C MET A 51 3.48 4.92 -5.25
N CYS A 52 3.00 6.02 -5.85
CA CYS A 52 1.93 5.98 -6.83
C CYS A 52 2.55 6.15 -8.23
N SER A 53 2.05 5.41 -9.21
CA SER A 53 2.56 5.50 -10.58
C SER A 53 2.35 6.91 -11.16
N PRO A 54 3.37 7.59 -11.68
CA PRO A 54 3.20 8.94 -12.21
C PRO A 54 2.15 9.02 -13.30
N ARG A 55 2.04 8.01 -14.16
CA ARG A 55 1.09 7.98 -15.28
C ARG A 55 -0.36 7.80 -14.83
N GLY A 56 -0.60 6.94 -13.84
CA GLY A 56 -1.94 6.71 -13.29
C GLY A 56 -2.44 7.87 -12.43
N TYR A 57 -1.52 8.59 -11.82
CA TYR A 57 -1.81 9.64 -10.85
C TYR A 57 -1.44 11.06 -11.32
N VAL A 58 -1.43 11.29 -12.64
CA VAL A 58 -1.10 12.60 -13.23
C VAL A 58 -1.87 13.75 -12.59
N LYS A 59 -3.19 13.58 -12.43
CA LYS A 59 -4.09 14.60 -11.86
C LYS A 59 -4.08 14.64 -10.33
N SER A 60 -3.36 13.73 -9.70
CA SER A 60 -3.32 13.57 -8.24
C SER A 60 -1.94 13.91 -7.66
N GLY A 61 -1.25 14.91 -8.22
CA GLY A 61 0.01 15.43 -7.71
C GLY A 61 1.28 14.77 -8.24
N PHE A 62 1.19 13.67 -8.99
CA PHE A 62 2.36 12.96 -9.55
C PHE A 62 2.69 13.37 -10.98
N GLY A 63 1.98 14.34 -11.55
CA GLY A 63 2.14 14.78 -12.93
C GLY A 63 3.54 15.33 -13.27
N SER A 64 4.23 15.94 -12.31
CA SER A 64 5.62 16.41 -12.48
C SER A 64 6.62 15.28 -12.74
N LEU A 65 6.30 14.06 -12.34
CA LEU A 65 7.16 12.88 -12.50
C LEU A 65 6.93 12.11 -13.80
N VAL A 66 5.90 12.43 -14.57
CA VAL A 66 5.51 11.65 -15.78
C VAL A 66 6.63 11.58 -16.82
N ASN A 67 7.41 12.66 -16.95
CA ASN A 67 8.50 12.75 -17.92
C ASN A 67 9.84 12.25 -17.36
N MET A 68 9.91 11.89 -16.08
CA MET A 68 11.09 11.29 -15.49
C MET A 68 11.17 9.80 -15.86
N LYS A 69 12.36 9.33 -16.17
CA LYS A 69 12.59 7.90 -16.36
C LYS A 69 12.47 7.17 -15.00
N ALA A 70 11.97 5.95 -15.01
CA ALA A 70 11.86 5.14 -13.79
C ALA A 70 13.21 4.99 -13.05
N ALA A 71 14.30 4.86 -13.79
CA ALA A 71 15.65 4.83 -13.24
C ALA A 71 16.07 6.13 -12.53
N GLU A 72 15.58 7.29 -12.98
CA GLU A 72 15.82 8.59 -12.33
C GLU A 72 15.02 8.70 -11.04
N ILE A 73 13.76 8.27 -11.05
CA ILE A 73 12.90 8.19 -9.87
C ILE A 73 13.54 7.25 -8.83
N ARG A 74 13.96 6.05 -9.26
CA ARG A 74 14.67 5.09 -8.39
C ARG A 74 15.92 5.69 -7.76
N ARG A 75 16.72 6.40 -8.55
CA ARG A 75 17.92 7.06 -8.05
C ARG A 75 17.60 8.11 -7.01
N ALA A 76 16.61 8.99 -7.27
CA ALA A 76 16.20 10.01 -6.32
C ALA A 76 15.74 9.41 -4.98
N ILE A 77 14.99 8.30 -5.02
CA ILE A 77 14.55 7.56 -3.82
C ILE A 77 15.76 7.03 -3.06
N HIS A 78 16.68 6.38 -3.77
CA HIS A 78 17.90 5.82 -3.16
C HIS A 78 18.83 6.90 -2.59
N ASP A 79 19.00 8.02 -3.29
CA ASP A 79 19.85 9.13 -2.86
C ASP A 79 19.29 9.80 -1.57
N ALA A 80 17.99 9.70 -1.34
CA ALA A 80 17.35 10.11 -0.09
C ALA A 80 17.50 9.07 1.05
N GLY A 81 18.11 7.91 0.80
CA GLY A 81 18.25 6.83 1.79
C GLY A 81 17.00 5.97 1.94
N LEU A 82 16.07 6.00 0.98
CA LEU A 82 14.82 5.26 1.00
C LEU A 82 14.86 4.06 0.04
N GLY A 83 14.05 3.03 0.35
CA GLY A 83 13.73 1.94 -0.56
C GLY A 83 12.31 2.09 -1.13
N CYS A 84 12.07 1.44 -2.30
CA CYS A 84 10.75 1.35 -2.90
C CYS A 84 10.61 0.01 -3.61
N GLU A 85 9.74 -0.86 -3.10
CA GLU A 85 9.47 -2.19 -3.68
C GLU A 85 7.99 -2.37 -4.05
N SER A 86 7.15 -1.38 -3.74
CA SER A 86 5.71 -1.38 -3.97
C SER A 86 5.25 -0.07 -4.61
N CYS A 87 4.26 -0.19 -5.48
CA CYS A 87 3.67 0.98 -6.15
C CYS A 87 2.18 0.76 -6.42
N HIS A 88 1.36 1.74 -6.09
CA HIS A 88 -0.02 1.80 -6.56
C HIS A 88 -0.06 2.11 -8.05
N VAL A 89 -0.66 1.22 -8.82
CA VAL A 89 -0.91 1.36 -10.26
C VAL A 89 -2.41 1.33 -10.52
N GLN A 90 -2.89 2.22 -11.38
CA GLN A 90 -4.32 2.23 -11.69
C GLN A 90 -4.72 0.98 -12.49
N PHE A 91 -5.90 0.44 -12.20
CA PHE A 91 -6.45 -0.70 -12.94
C PHE A 91 -6.44 -0.46 -14.46
N ARG A 92 -6.74 0.76 -14.87
CA ARG A 92 -6.70 1.17 -16.26
C ARG A 92 -5.30 1.09 -16.88
N GLU A 93 -4.23 1.42 -16.13
CA GLU A 93 -2.85 1.31 -16.66
C GLU A 93 -2.49 -0.11 -17.04
N LEU A 94 -2.89 -1.09 -16.21
CA LEU A 94 -2.66 -2.50 -16.51
C LEU A 94 -3.45 -2.95 -17.73
N LYS A 95 -4.66 -2.43 -17.94
CA LYS A 95 -5.52 -2.78 -19.08
C LYS A 95 -5.03 -2.18 -20.39
N GLU A 96 -4.61 -0.93 -20.37
CA GLU A 96 -4.32 -0.15 -21.59
C GLU A 96 -2.83 -0.11 -21.93
N SER A 97 -1.94 -0.39 -20.96
CA SER A 97 -0.50 -0.14 -21.08
C SER A 97 0.35 -1.16 -20.32
N MET A 98 -0.02 -2.44 -20.32
CA MET A 98 0.64 -3.48 -19.53
C MET A 98 2.16 -3.49 -19.73
N ASP A 99 2.65 -3.57 -20.96
CA ASP A 99 4.09 -3.67 -21.25
C ASP A 99 4.88 -2.46 -20.71
N GLN A 100 4.31 -1.25 -20.86
CA GLN A 100 4.94 -0.04 -20.33
C GLN A 100 4.92 -0.02 -18.80
N THR A 101 3.84 -0.51 -18.18
CA THR A 101 3.71 -0.59 -16.72
C THR A 101 4.68 -1.61 -16.15
N LEU A 102 4.84 -2.77 -16.79
CA LEU A 102 5.83 -3.78 -16.42
C LEU A 102 7.27 -3.27 -16.57
N THR A 103 7.58 -2.60 -17.68
CA THR A 103 8.88 -1.98 -17.91
C THR A 103 9.20 -0.96 -16.81
N TYR A 104 8.25 -0.07 -16.51
CA TYR A 104 8.39 0.89 -15.41
C TYR A 104 8.62 0.21 -14.06
N ALA A 105 7.86 -0.85 -13.75
CA ALA A 105 7.99 -1.60 -12.51
C ALA A 105 9.40 -2.22 -12.36
N HIS A 106 9.92 -2.85 -13.42
CA HIS A 106 11.26 -3.44 -13.41
C HIS A 106 12.37 -2.39 -13.29
N GLU A 107 12.30 -1.30 -14.04
CA GLU A 107 13.29 -0.21 -13.99
C GLU A 107 13.29 0.47 -12.61
N LEU A 108 12.11 0.66 -11.99
CA LEU A 108 11.99 1.20 -10.63
C LEU A 108 12.49 0.20 -9.57
N GLY A 109 12.50 -1.10 -9.88
CA GLY A 109 12.92 -2.17 -8.99
C GLY A 109 11.81 -2.69 -8.08
N LEU A 110 10.56 -2.60 -8.53
CA LEU A 110 9.42 -3.08 -7.77
C LEU A 110 9.43 -4.61 -7.63
N LYS A 111 8.87 -5.09 -6.54
CA LYS A 111 8.52 -6.50 -6.30
C LYS A 111 7.03 -6.72 -6.40
N GLN A 112 6.24 -5.68 -6.14
CA GLN A 112 4.79 -5.72 -6.16
C GLN A 112 4.18 -4.46 -6.77
N MET A 113 3.06 -4.66 -7.45
CA MET A 113 2.17 -3.60 -7.94
C MET A 113 0.81 -3.77 -7.29
N ILE A 114 0.22 -2.71 -6.80
CA ILE A 114 -1.06 -2.75 -6.09
C ILE A 114 -2.10 -1.95 -6.87
N VAL A 115 -3.22 -2.57 -7.19
CA VAL A 115 -4.38 -1.88 -7.76
C VAL A 115 -5.22 -1.31 -6.62
N PRO A 116 -5.35 0.02 -6.51
CA PRO A 116 -6.04 0.63 -5.37
C PRO A 116 -7.57 0.58 -5.48
N THR A 117 -8.09 0.48 -6.70
CA THR A 117 -9.53 0.45 -6.97
C THR A 117 -9.81 -0.01 -8.40
N PHE A 118 -10.96 -0.61 -8.60
CA PHE A 118 -11.47 -0.90 -9.96
C PHE A 118 -12.04 0.34 -10.64
N SER A 119 -12.26 1.44 -9.92
CA SER A 119 -12.89 2.66 -10.43
C SER A 119 -14.29 2.40 -11.03
N LEU A 120 -15.06 1.52 -10.41
CA LEU A 120 -16.43 1.25 -10.79
C LEU A 120 -17.34 2.44 -10.49
N LYS A 121 -18.49 2.49 -11.14
CA LYS A 121 -19.50 3.51 -10.86
C LYS A 121 -20.10 3.33 -9.45
N PRO A 122 -20.64 4.39 -8.82
CA PRO A 122 -21.24 4.28 -7.48
C PRO A 122 -22.43 3.32 -7.41
N ASP A 123 -23.11 3.07 -8.53
CA ASP A 123 -24.26 2.17 -8.66
C ASP A 123 -23.86 0.78 -9.20
N ALA A 124 -22.58 0.43 -9.18
CA ALA A 124 -22.09 -0.85 -9.65
C ALA A 124 -22.76 -2.02 -8.90
N THR A 125 -23.18 -3.01 -9.66
CA THR A 125 -23.79 -4.24 -9.14
C THR A 125 -22.71 -5.22 -8.65
N MET A 126 -23.10 -6.26 -7.90
CA MET A 126 -22.19 -7.35 -7.53
C MET A 126 -21.59 -8.02 -8.77
N ALA A 127 -22.34 -8.14 -9.85
CA ALA A 127 -21.86 -8.69 -11.11
C ALA A 127 -20.73 -7.84 -11.72
N ASP A 128 -20.82 -6.50 -11.63
CA ASP A 128 -19.76 -5.61 -12.11
C ASP A 128 -18.47 -5.77 -11.28
N TRP A 129 -18.59 -5.91 -9.96
CA TRP A 129 -17.47 -6.19 -9.07
C TRP A 129 -16.80 -7.52 -9.40
N MET A 130 -17.57 -8.57 -9.64
CA MET A 130 -17.05 -9.90 -9.99
C MET A 130 -16.41 -9.92 -11.38
N GLN A 131 -16.97 -9.18 -12.33
CA GLN A 131 -16.36 -9.02 -13.66
C GLN A 131 -15.00 -8.31 -13.57
N ALA A 132 -14.90 -7.25 -12.77
CA ALA A 132 -13.63 -6.55 -12.54
C ALA A 132 -12.59 -7.45 -11.84
N ALA A 133 -13.02 -8.27 -10.89
CA ALA A 133 -12.16 -9.26 -10.25
C ALA A 133 -11.64 -10.32 -11.23
N ASP A 134 -12.49 -10.82 -12.14
CA ASP A 134 -12.07 -11.74 -13.20
C ASP A 134 -11.05 -11.12 -14.15
N GLU A 135 -11.24 -9.85 -14.48
CA GLU A 135 -10.30 -9.11 -15.31
C GLU A 135 -8.97 -8.91 -14.57
N LEU A 136 -9.00 -8.59 -13.27
CA LEU A 136 -7.79 -8.47 -12.46
C LEU A 136 -7.03 -9.81 -12.38
N ASN A 137 -7.72 -10.94 -12.26
CA ASN A 137 -7.07 -12.27 -12.30
C ASN A 137 -6.30 -12.49 -13.61
N LYS A 138 -6.90 -12.16 -14.78
CA LYS A 138 -6.23 -12.25 -16.09
C LYS A 138 -4.99 -11.34 -16.19
N LEU A 139 -5.09 -10.13 -15.66
CA LEU A 139 -3.94 -9.21 -15.60
C LEU A 139 -2.88 -9.75 -14.63
N GLY A 140 -3.30 -10.38 -13.52
CA GLY A 140 -2.43 -11.03 -12.55
C GLY A 140 -1.56 -12.13 -13.15
N GLU A 141 -2.10 -12.92 -14.11
CA GLU A 141 -1.30 -13.91 -14.85
C GLU A 141 -0.13 -13.28 -15.61
N GLN A 142 -0.36 -12.12 -16.25
CA GLN A 142 0.66 -11.42 -17.02
C GLN A 142 1.73 -10.83 -16.10
N VAL A 143 1.31 -10.19 -14.99
CA VAL A 143 2.20 -9.64 -13.96
C VAL A 143 3.04 -10.76 -13.32
N HIS A 144 2.43 -11.89 -13.01
CA HIS A 144 3.11 -13.06 -12.44
C HIS A 144 4.17 -13.64 -13.41
N LYS A 145 3.84 -13.75 -14.70
CA LYS A 145 4.80 -14.17 -15.75
C LYS A 145 5.99 -13.23 -15.88
N ALA A 146 5.79 -11.95 -15.57
CA ALA A 146 6.86 -10.95 -15.53
C ALA A 146 7.68 -11.00 -14.21
N GLY A 147 7.40 -11.93 -13.29
CA GLY A 147 8.13 -12.08 -12.04
C GLY A 147 7.75 -11.07 -10.95
N LEU A 148 6.60 -10.42 -11.09
CA LEU A 148 6.07 -9.45 -10.13
C LEU A 148 4.82 -10.01 -9.43
N GLN A 149 4.52 -9.48 -8.23
CA GLN A 149 3.28 -9.79 -7.53
C GLN A 149 2.26 -8.68 -7.75
N LEU A 150 1.06 -9.05 -8.22
CA LEU A 150 -0.07 -8.13 -8.26
C LEU A 150 -0.86 -8.20 -6.95
N GLY A 151 -1.30 -7.05 -6.45
CA GLY A 151 -2.16 -6.95 -5.28
C GLY A 151 -3.38 -6.07 -5.53
N PHE A 152 -4.36 -6.20 -4.64
CA PHE A 152 -5.55 -5.35 -4.58
C PHE A 152 -5.66 -4.70 -3.21
N HIS A 153 -5.85 -3.39 -3.18
CA HIS A 153 -6.04 -2.59 -1.98
C HIS A 153 -7.53 -2.27 -1.80
N ASN A 154 -8.00 -2.34 -0.56
CA ASN A 154 -9.36 -1.96 -0.22
C ASN A 154 -9.44 -0.54 0.34
N HIS A 155 -10.62 0.05 0.15
CA HIS A 155 -11.09 1.23 0.84
C HIS A 155 -12.37 0.89 1.61
N ASP A 156 -13.16 1.89 1.98
CA ASP A 156 -14.44 1.75 2.65
C ASP A 156 -15.54 1.18 1.74
N HIS A 157 -15.50 1.49 0.46
CA HIS A 157 -16.55 1.05 -0.48
C HIS A 157 -16.55 -0.45 -0.76
N GLU A 158 -15.41 -1.16 -0.66
CA GLU A 158 -15.37 -2.63 -0.69
C GLU A 158 -16.02 -3.25 0.54
N PHE A 159 -16.16 -2.49 1.62
CA PHE A 159 -16.87 -2.90 2.84
C PHE A 159 -18.35 -2.50 2.85
N ALA A 160 -18.88 -2.02 1.73
CA ALA A 160 -20.32 -1.88 1.53
C ALA A 160 -20.98 -3.24 1.23
N LYS A 161 -22.32 -3.28 1.40
CA LYS A 161 -23.11 -4.46 1.09
C LYS A 161 -24.05 -4.18 -0.08
N ILE A 162 -24.11 -5.13 -1.01
CA ILE A 162 -25.09 -5.18 -2.10
C ILE A 162 -25.99 -6.39 -1.82
N ASP A 163 -27.29 -6.17 -1.72
CA ASP A 163 -28.29 -7.19 -1.38
C ASP A 163 -27.94 -8.01 -0.12
N GLY A 164 -27.37 -7.33 0.88
CA GLY A 164 -26.96 -7.93 2.15
C GLY A 164 -25.62 -8.65 2.13
N VAL A 165 -24.97 -8.78 0.95
CA VAL A 165 -23.68 -9.47 0.76
C VAL A 165 -22.54 -8.46 0.77
N LEU A 166 -21.48 -8.70 1.56
CA LEU A 166 -20.31 -7.85 1.65
C LEU A 166 -19.45 -8.00 0.39
N ILE A 167 -19.18 -6.88 -0.29
CA ILE A 167 -18.37 -6.87 -1.52
C ILE A 167 -16.99 -7.47 -1.25
N TYR A 168 -16.33 -7.07 -0.16
CA TYR A 168 -14.99 -7.53 0.17
C TYR A 168 -14.89 -9.07 0.32
N ASP A 169 -15.89 -9.69 0.94
CA ASP A 169 -15.91 -11.15 1.11
C ASP A 169 -16.07 -11.87 -0.25
N GLU A 170 -16.85 -11.31 -1.17
CA GLU A 170 -16.98 -11.86 -2.53
C GLU A 170 -15.68 -11.65 -3.33
N LEU A 171 -15.01 -10.51 -3.19
CA LEU A 171 -13.69 -10.30 -3.79
C LEU A 171 -12.65 -11.29 -3.24
N MET A 172 -12.65 -11.55 -1.93
CA MET A 172 -11.77 -12.54 -1.32
C MET A 172 -11.96 -13.95 -1.88
N LYS A 173 -13.20 -14.31 -2.25
CA LYS A 173 -13.53 -15.60 -2.89
C LYS A 173 -13.16 -15.62 -4.38
N ARG A 174 -13.37 -14.50 -5.10
CA ARG A 174 -13.26 -14.43 -6.57
C ARG A 174 -11.83 -14.23 -7.06
N LEU A 175 -11.04 -13.43 -6.33
CA LEU A 175 -9.65 -13.17 -6.68
C LEU A 175 -8.77 -14.40 -6.41
N ASP A 176 -8.03 -14.88 -7.42
CA ASP A 176 -7.14 -16.04 -7.28
C ASP A 176 -6.00 -15.73 -6.30
N PRO A 177 -5.88 -16.46 -5.18
CA PRO A 177 -4.85 -16.23 -4.15
C PRO A 177 -3.41 -16.47 -4.62
N LYS A 178 -3.22 -17.16 -5.74
CA LYS A 178 -1.90 -17.38 -6.34
C LYS A 178 -1.44 -16.17 -7.16
N LEU A 179 -2.39 -15.45 -7.77
CA LEU A 179 -2.14 -14.33 -8.67
C LEU A 179 -2.27 -12.98 -7.97
N ILE A 180 -3.32 -12.83 -7.14
CA ILE A 180 -3.67 -11.57 -6.51
C ILE A 180 -3.55 -11.70 -4.99
N LYS A 181 -2.65 -10.93 -4.40
CA LYS A 181 -2.57 -10.75 -2.95
C LYS A 181 -3.36 -9.51 -2.52
N MET A 182 -3.74 -9.47 -1.26
CA MET A 182 -4.44 -8.30 -0.73
C MET A 182 -3.47 -7.37 0.01
N GLN A 183 -3.68 -6.07 -0.14
CA GLN A 183 -3.11 -5.05 0.73
C GLN A 183 -4.26 -4.51 1.58
N PHE A 184 -4.24 -4.76 2.88
CA PHE A 184 -5.36 -4.41 3.74
C PHE A 184 -5.23 -2.99 4.27
N GLN A 185 -6.25 -2.14 4.01
CA GLN A 185 -6.38 -0.83 4.63
C GLN A 185 -7.01 -0.98 6.02
N VAL A 186 -6.25 -0.67 7.05
CA VAL A 186 -6.67 -0.84 8.44
C VAL A 186 -7.74 0.19 8.86
N ALA A 187 -7.85 1.31 8.14
CA ALA A 187 -8.84 2.38 8.41
C ALA A 187 -10.30 1.90 8.43
N VAL A 188 -10.61 0.74 7.83
CA VAL A 188 -11.95 0.13 7.86
C VAL A 188 -12.42 -0.27 9.26
N ILE A 189 -11.55 -0.13 10.26
CA ILE A 189 -11.95 -0.25 11.68
C ILE A 189 -12.99 0.81 12.04
N SER A 190 -12.99 1.96 11.39
CA SER A 190 -14.01 3.00 11.53
C SER A 190 -15.43 2.53 11.15
N LEU A 191 -15.50 1.47 10.32
CA LEU A 191 -16.72 0.79 9.90
C LEU A 191 -17.02 -0.46 10.74
N GLY A 192 -16.18 -0.78 11.73
CA GLY A 192 -16.33 -1.95 12.59
C GLY A 192 -15.67 -3.23 12.06
N TYR A 193 -14.79 -3.16 11.05
CA TYR A 193 -14.07 -4.31 10.52
C TYR A 193 -12.62 -4.31 11.01
N GLU A 194 -12.19 -5.41 11.63
CA GLU A 194 -10.85 -5.54 12.19
C GLU A 194 -9.91 -6.30 11.25
N ALA A 195 -8.76 -5.74 10.93
CA ALA A 195 -7.72 -6.37 10.13
C ALA A 195 -7.28 -7.74 10.70
N VAL A 196 -7.22 -7.87 12.03
CA VAL A 196 -6.86 -9.12 12.73
C VAL A 196 -7.73 -10.29 12.29
N THR A 197 -9.04 -10.08 12.16
CA THR A 197 -9.99 -11.11 11.72
C THR A 197 -9.63 -11.65 10.34
N TYR A 198 -9.36 -10.75 9.39
CA TYR A 198 -9.01 -11.14 8.02
C TYR A 198 -7.63 -11.80 7.93
N LEU A 199 -6.62 -11.25 8.60
CA LEU A 199 -5.28 -11.80 8.63
C LEU A 199 -5.24 -13.23 9.23
N THR A 200 -6.06 -13.47 10.26
CA THR A 200 -6.15 -14.78 10.94
C THR A 200 -6.91 -15.81 10.10
N ASN A 201 -8.02 -15.38 9.49
CA ASN A 201 -8.90 -16.30 8.73
C ASN A 201 -8.33 -16.66 7.35
N TYR A 202 -7.45 -15.81 6.79
CA TYR A 202 -6.90 -15.97 5.45
C TYR A 202 -5.37 -15.90 5.44
N PRO A 203 -4.65 -16.84 6.11
CA PRO A 203 -3.19 -16.82 6.17
C PRO A 203 -2.57 -16.91 4.77
N GLY A 204 -1.54 -16.10 4.51
CA GLY A 204 -0.86 -16.04 3.20
C GLY A 204 -1.63 -15.31 2.09
N ARG A 205 -2.81 -14.78 2.39
CA ARG A 205 -3.63 -14.02 1.45
C ARG A 205 -3.18 -12.56 1.32
N PHE A 206 -2.63 -12.01 2.40
CA PHE A 206 -2.21 -10.61 2.47
C PHE A 206 -0.71 -10.47 2.24
N ILE A 207 -0.31 -9.49 1.43
CA ILE A 207 1.10 -9.19 1.19
C ILE A 207 1.55 -7.94 1.94
N SER A 208 0.63 -7.02 2.19
CA SER A 208 0.90 -5.69 2.72
C SER A 208 -0.24 -5.16 3.58
N LEU A 209 0.08 -4.15 4.41
CA LEU A 209 -0.90 -3.39 5.19
C LEU A 209 -0.72 -1.89 4.94
N HIS A 210 -1.82 -1.16 4.85
CA HIS A 210 -1.85 0.28 5.07
C HIS A 210 -2.29 0.58 6.48
N LEU A 211 -1.47 1.32 7.21
CA LEU A 211 -1.64 1.58 8.64
C LEU A 211 -2.23 2.97 8.87
N VAL A 212 -3.37 2.98 9.52
CA VAL A 212 -4.07 4.16 10.05
C VAL A 212 -4.54 3.81 11.45
N ASP A 213 -4.44 4.70 12.43
CA ASP A 213 -5.08 4.50 13.71
C ASP A 213 -6.30 5.41 13.86
N TRP A 214 -7.32 4.88 14.49
CA TRP A 214 -8.62 5.51 14.63
C TRP A 214 -9.04 5.59 16.09
N SER A 215 -9.40 6.79 16.53
CA SER A 215 -10.03 6.98 17.84
C SER A 215 -11.55 6.77 17.74
N THR A 216 -12.07 5.70 18.32
CA THR A 216 -13.51 5.44 18.37
C THR A 216 -14.25 6.48 19.24
N ALA A 217 -13.56 7.06 20.22
CA ALA A 217 -14.10 8.11 21.08
C ALA A 217 -14.21 9.46 20.36
N GLU A 218 -13.17 9.83 19.60
CA GLU A 218 -13.11 11.13 18.91
C GLU A 218 -13.61 11.07 17.46
N LYS A 219 -13.83 9.85 16.92
CA LYS A 219 -14.26 9.57 15.54
C LYS A 219 -13.39 10.24 14.48
N LYS A 220 -12.09 10.14 14.67
CA LYS A 220 -11.06 10.69 13.75
C LYS A 220 -9.79 9.86 13.75
N ASP A 221 -8.97 10.08 12.72
CA ASP A 221 -7.61 9.54 12.67
C ASP A 221 -6.76 10.19 13.76
N VAL A 222 -5.90 9.37 14.38
CA VAL A 222 -4.95 9.77 15.41
C VAL A 222 -3.59 9.12 15.12
N PRO A 223 -2.48 9.59 15.71
CA PRO A 223 -1.20 8.92 15.57
C PRO A 223 -1.30 7.45 15.97
N ILE A 224 -0.57 6.58 15.26
CA ILE A 224 -0.52 5.15 15.57
C ILE A 224 -0.09 4.94 17.03
N GLY A 225 -0.87 4.15 17.76
CA GLY A 225 -0.73 3.89 19.18
C GLY A 225 -1.50 4.84 20.11
N ALA A 226 -2.15 5.86 19.56
CA ALA A 226 -3.03 6.76 20.32
C ALA A 226 -4.53 6.45 20.12
N GLY A 227 -4.85 5.53 19.23
CA GLY A 227 -6.21 5.16 18.87
C GLY A 227 -6.71 3.89 19.57
N SER A 228 -7.64 3.22 18.88
CA SER A 228 -8.37 2.06 19.43
C SER A 228 -7.85 0.73 18.93
N ILE A 229 -6.83 0.72 18.04
CA ILE A 229 -6.29 -0.51 17.47
C ILE A 229 -5.28 -1.14 18.43
N ASP A 230 -5.45 -2.42 18.72
CA ASP A 230 -4.42 -3.24 19.38
C ASP A 230 -3.33 -3.61 18.38
N TRP A 231 -2.33 -2.74 18.27
CA TRP A 231 -1.22 -2.88 17.32
C TRP A 231 -0.38 -4.13 17.56
N LYS A 232 -0.22 -4.57 18.80
CA LYS A 232 0.52 -5.79 19.12
C LYS A 232 -0.22 -7.02 18.57
N LYS A 233 -1.52 -7.09 18.81
CA LYS A 233 -2.39 -8.15 18.27
C LYS A 233 -2.41 -8.14 16.75
N LEU A 234 -2.51 -6.94 16.13
CA LEU A 234 -2.51 -6.77 14.69
C LEU A 234 -1.21 -7.27 14.06
N PHE A 235 -0.04 -6.83 14.54
CA PHE A 235 1.23 -7.27 13.99
C PHE A 235 1.54 -8.74 14.29
N THR A 236 1.05 -9.30 15.40
CA THR A 236 1.12 -10.74 15.65
C THR A 236 0.35 -11.53 14.59
N ALA A 237 -0.87 -11.10 14.26
CA ALA A 237 -1.67 -11.70 13.19
C ALA A 237 -1.01 -11.50 11.83
N ALA A 238 -0.45 -10.32 11.55
CA ALA A 238 0.27 -9.99 10.34
C ALA A 238 1.52 -10.88 10.11
N LYS A 239 2.26 -11.16 11.17
CA LYS A 239 3.39 -12.10 11.16
C LYS A 239 2.96 -13.51 10.77
N THR A 240 1.91 -14.01 11.41
CA THR A 240 1.32 -15.32 11.08
C THR A 240 0.75 -15.33 9.67
N GLY A 241 0.11 -14.23 9.25
CA GLY A 241 -0.43 -14.02 7.90
C GLY A 241 0.63 -13.92 6.81
N GLY A 242 1.91 -13.68 7.17
CA GLY A 242 3.05 -13.69 6.25
C GLY A 242 3.18 -12.44 5.40
N ILE A 243 2.74 -11.26 5.88
CA ILE A 243 2.93 -9.99 5.17
C ILE A 243 4.41 -9.72 4.90
N LYS A 244 4.70 -8.94 3.86
CA LYS A 244 6.06 -8.61 3.42
C LYS A 244 6.48 -7.18 3.72
N ASN A 245 5.51 -6.28 3.86
CA ASN A 245 5.72 -4.88 4.15
C ASN A 245 4.46 -4.25 4.73
N TYR A 246 4.60 -3.03 5.24
CA TYR A 246 3.50 -2.21 5.70
C TYR A 246 3.85 -0.73 5.50
N PHE A 247 2.83 0.10 5.27
CA PHE A 247 3.01 1.51 4.97
C PHE A 247 2.02 2.34 5.79
N VAL A 248 2.52 3.37 6.48
CA VAL A 248 1.66 4.35 7.15
C VAL A 248 1.04 5.26 6.10
N GLU A 249 -0.29 5.42 6.14
CA GLU A 249 -1.03 6.24 5.19
C GLU A 249 -1.96 7.21 5.92
N MET A 250 -1.43 8.32 6.35
CA MET A 250 -2.14 9.41 7.04
C MET A 250 -1.59 10.75 6.58
N ASN A 251 -2.16 11.86 7.03
CA ASN A 251 -1.51 13.16 6.83
C ASN A 251 -0.13 13.18 7.49
N TRP A 252 0.75 14.08 7.02
CA TRP A 252 2.16 14.07 7.40
C TRP A 252 2.39 14.23 8.92
N ASP A 253 1.61 15.06 9.59
CA ASP A 253 1.78 15.30 11.03
C ASP A 253 1.49 14.04 11.85
N LEU A 254 0.42 13.32 11.49
CA LEU A 254 0.09 12.03 12.11
C LEU A 254 1.13 10.95 11.76
N MET A 255 1.64 10.95 10.52
CA MET A 255 2.71 10.05 10.11
C MET A 255 3.96 10.24 10.97
N GLN A 256 4.43 11.50 11.14
CA GLN A 256 5.58 11.81 11.97
C GLN A 256 5.35 11.41 13.44
N ALA A 257 4.19 11.72 13.99
CA ALA A 257 3.84 11.41 15.38
C ALA A 257 3.75 9.90 15.64
N SER A 258 3.54 9.08 14.60
CA SER A 258 3.42 7.61 14.71
C SER A 258 4.77 6.88 14.82
N VAL A 259 5.85 7.47 14.29
CA VAL A 259 7.16 6.82 14.20
C VAL A 259 7.73 6.40 15.56
N PRO A 260 7.68 7.24 16.62
CA PRO A 260 8.22 6.85 17.93
C PRO A 260 7.52 5.64 18.55
N TYR A 261 6.21 5.50 18.34
CA TYR A 261 5.46 4.34 18.82
C TYR A 261 5.84 3.07 18.04
N LEU A 262 5.82 3.15 16.70
CA LEU A 262 6.15 2.01 15.84
C LEU A 262 7.56 1.48 16.10
N ARG A 263 8.54 2.35 16.29
CA ARG A 263 9.92 1.96 16.61
C ARG A 263 10.10 1.30 17.97
N LYS A 264 9.15 1.46 18.88
CA LYS A 264 9.17 0.82 20.21
C LYS A 264 8.31 -0.43 20.29
N LEU A 265 7.48 -0.67 19.27
CA LEU A 265 6.52 -1.76 19.28
C LEU A 265 7.25 -3.10 19.01
N LYS A 266 7.38 -3.91 20.04
CA LYS A 266 7.95 -5.26 19.96
C LYS A 266 6.84 -6.30 19.75
N VAL A 267 7.01 -7.15 18.71
CA VAL A 267 6.06 -8.21 18.34
C VAL A 267 6.80 -9.52 18.10
#